data_abf998f0bcd137bb726d664807cbbc07
#
_entry.id   abf998f0bcd137bb726d664807cbbc07
#
_cell.length_a   1.000
_cell.length_b   1.000
_cell.length_c   1.000
_cell.angle_alpha   90.00
_cell.angle_beta   90.00
_cell.angle_gamma   90.00
#
_symmetry.space_group_name_H-M   'P 1'
#
loop_
_entity.id
_entity.type
_entity.pdbx_description
1 polymer ?
#
loop_
_entity_poly.entity_id
_entity_poly.type
_entity_poly.pdbx_seq_one_letter_code
_entity_poly.pdbx_strand_id
1 'polypeptide(L)'
;MTTRRSFLSGAALIGAGLVSKAGAASLPEAPVQSSASTQGPLHPPNGRPYNPVVTLNGWTLPWRMKDGVKEFHLVAEPVVREIAPGMKANLWGYNGQSPGPTIEVVESDRVRIFVTNKLPEHTSVHWHGQRLPNGMDGVVGVTQPAIEPGKTFVYEFIAKNPGTFMYHPHADEMAQMAMGMMGFWVTHPRDPALHAVDRDFVFLLSAYDIDPGSYTPRINTMTEFNL
;
A
#
# COMPACT_ATOMS: atom_id res chain seq x y z
N MET A 1 16.78 32.39 -46.58
CA MET A 1 16.44 33.73 -46.07
C MET A 1 15.80 33.52 -44.72
N THR A 2 16.63 33.76 -43.71
CA THR A 2 16.49 34.65 -42.53
C THR A 2 15.40 34.24 -41.55
N THR A 3 15.61 34.08 -40.24
CA THR A 3 16.66 34.51 -39.30
C THR A 3 16.43 33.85 -37.95
N ARG A 4 17.50 33.46 -37.30
CA ARG A 4 17.58 33.12 -35.89
C ARG A 4 17.28 34.35 -35.04
N ARG A 5 16.59 34.19 -33.91
CA ARG A 5 16.66 35.14 -32.80
C ARG A 5 17.04 34.43 -31.51
N SER A 6 18.27 34.66 -31.12
CA SER A 6 18.83 34.47 -29.79
C SER A 6 18.16 35.45 -28.83
N PHE A 7 17.85 34.99 -27.61
CA PHE A 7 17.61 35.92 -26.51
C PHE A 7 18.59 35.61 -25.37
N LEU A 8 19.17 36.72 -24.98
CA LEU A 8 20.31 36.85 -24.09
C LEU A 8 19.97 36.61 -22.62
N SER A 9 21.03 36.22 -21.96
CA SER A 9 21.29 36.18 -20.54
C SER A 9 20.82 37.40 -19.74
N GLY A 10 20.23 37.18 -18.59
CA GLY A 10 20.04 38.18 -17.55
C GLY A 10 20.51 37.62 -16.22
N ALA A 11 21.44 38.31 -15.64
CA ALA A 11 22.25 37.93 -14.51
C ALA A 11 21.53 37.93 -13.17
N ALA A 12 22.10 37.14 -12.30
CA ALA A 12 21.91 36.90 -10.88
C ALA A 12 21.57 38.13 -10.00
N LEU A 13 20.73 37.87 -9.00
CA LEU A 13 20.79 38.56 -7.72
C LEU A 13 20.70 37.54 -6.59
N ILE A 14 21.80 37.44 -5.87
CA ILE A 14 21.99 36.62 -4.69
C ILE A 14 21.20 37.26 -3.54
N GLY A 15 20.11 36.63 -3.16
CA GLY A 15 19.42 36.92 -1.89
C GLY A 15 19.77 35.83 -0.89
N ALA A 16 20.68 36.10 0.03
CA ALA A 16 20.93 35.26 1.18
C ALA A 16 19.73 35.30 2.13
N GLY A 17 18.80 34.41 1.94
CA GLY A 17 17.71 34.12 2.89
C GLY A 17 18.19 33.09 3.89
N LEU A 18 18.28 33.49 5.16
CA LEU A 18 18.46 32.60 6.30
C LEU A 18 17.31 31.58 6.34
N VAL A 19 17.55 30.38 5.83
CA VAL A 19 16.65 29.24 6.06
C VAL A 19 16.92 28.75 7.48
N SER A 20 16.06 29.10 8.41
CA SER A 20 15.99 28.48 9.71
C SER A 20 15.70 26.98 9.50
N LYS A 21 16.62 26.11 9.89
CA LYS A 21 16.40 24.68 10.02
C LYS A 21 15.28 24.45 11.03
N ALA A 22 14.06 24.34 10.56
CA ALA A 22 13.03 23.66 11.32
C ALA A 22 13.48 22.20 11.45
N GLY A 23 13.84 21.81 12.65
CA GLY A 23 14.20 20.43 12.95
C GLY A 23 13.03 19.52 12.61
N ALA A 24 13.20 18.68 11.60
CA ALA A 24 12.29 17.59 11.37
C ALA A 24 12.35 16.68 12.60
N ALA A 25 11.29 16.71 13.41
CA ALA A 25 11.12 15.75 14.48
C ALA A 25 11.11 14.36 13.83
N SER A 26 12.13 13.56 14.12
CA SER A 26 12.18 12.16 13.70
C SER A 26 11.01 11.45 14.37
N LEU A 27 10.03 11.03 13.56
CA LEU A 27 8.99 10.13 14.03
C LEU A 27 9.66 8.85 14.55
N PRO A 28 9.18 8.27 15.64
CA PRO A 28 9.75 7.07 16.20
C PRO A 28 9.72 5.96 15.15
N GLU A 29 10.87 5.35 14.91
CA GLU A 29 11.01 4.19 14.03
C GLU A 29 10.05 3.10 14.50
N ALA A 30 9.12 2.68 13.63
CA ALA A 30 8.23 1.58 13.94
C ALA A 30 9.07 0.32 14.17
N PRO A 31 8.86 -0.42 15.25
CA PRO A 31 9.64 -1.63 15.52
C PRO A 31 9.48 -2.62 14.37
N VAL A 32 10.59 -3.00 13.77
CA VAL A 32 10.66 -4.08 12.79
C VAL A 32 10.23 -5.35 13.50
N GLN A 33 9.04 -5.84 13.22
CA GLN A 33 8.61 -7.13 13.74
C GLN A 33 9.31 -8.24 12.94
N SER A 34 10.37 -8.77 13.51
CA SER A 34 10.86 -10.11 13.19
C SER A 34 10.07 -11.11 14.03
N SER A 35 9.56 -12.12 13.42
CA SER A 35 8.82 -13.28 13.92
C SER A 35 7.31 -13.20 13.77
N ALA A 36 6.78 -14.23 13.14
CA ALA A 36 5.38 -14.58 13.13
C ALA A 36 4.88 -14.72 14.59
N SER A 37 4.34 -13.64 15.15
CA SER A 37 3.55 -13.79 16.35
C SER A 37 2.32 -14.58 15.95
N THR A 38 2.09 -15.71 16.62
CA THR A 38 0.85 -16.46 16.54
C THR A 38 -0.27 -15.56 17.04
N GLN A 39 -0.83 -14.77 16.16
CA GLN A 39 -2.01 -14.00 16.48
C GLN A 39 -3.20 -14.95 16.44
N GLY A 40 -4.00 -14.91 17.48
CA GLY A 40 -5.24 -15.66 17.53
C GLY A 40 -6.16 -15.24 16.38
N PRO A 41 -7.18 -16.05 16.08
CA PRO A 41 -8.15 -15.73 15.04
C PRO A 41 -8.80 -14.38 15.33
N LEU A 42 -9.07 -13.63 14.28
CA LEU A 42 -9.86 -12.42 14.37
C LEU A 42 -11.28 -12.79 14.85
N HIS A 43 -11.83 -12.02 15.75
CA HIS A 43 -13.18 -12.21 16.26
C HIS A 43 -14.00 -10.93 16.10
N PRO A 44 -15.28 -11.04 15.70
CA PRO A 44 -16.17 -9.91 15.75
C PRO A 44 -16.39 -9.45 17.21
N PRO A 45 -16.82 -8.20 17.45
CA PRO A 45 -16.98 -7.65 18.80
C PRO A 45 -17.91 -8.44 19.73
N ASN A 46 -18.81 -9.26 19.17
CA ASN A 46 -19.70 -10.16 19.93
C ASN A 46 -19.02 -11.48 20.36
N GLY A 47 -17.73 -11.63 20.16
CA GLY A 47 -16.96 -12.81 20.52
C GLY A 47 -17.14 -14.02 19.60
N ARG A 48 -17.92 -13.91 18.53
CA ARG A 48 -18.06 -14.99 17.55
C ARG A 48 -16.92 -14.97 16.58
N PRO A 49 -16.24 -16.11 16.34
CA PRO A 49 -15.22 -16.21 15.30
C PRO A 49 -15.90 -16.08 13.93
N TYR A 50 -15.23 -15.42 13.00
CA TYR A 50 -15.58 -15.51 11.58
C TYR A 50 -14.53 -16.35 10.86
N ASN A 51 -14.90 -16.93 9.74
CA ASN A 51 -13.95 -17.69 8.93
C ASN A 51 -12.98 -16.71 8.27
N PRO A 52 -11.66 -16.83 8.52
CA PRO A 52 -10.67 -16.03 7.82
C PRO A 52 -10.75 -16.25 6.33
N VAL A 53 -10.49 -15.20 5.57
CA VAL A 53 -10.39 -15.31 4.12
C VAL A 53 -9.18 -16.15 3.75
N VAL A 54 -9.37 -17.08 2.81
CA VAL A 54 -8.28 -17.88 2.25
C VAL A 54 -7.66 -17.12 1.08
N THR A 55 -6.43 -16.66 1.29
CA THR A 55 -5.63 -16.02 0.24
C THR A 55 -4.70 -17.06 -0.37
N LEU A 56 -5.00 -17.50 -1.59
CA LEU A 56 -4.15 -18.45 -2.31
C LEU A 56 -2.86 -17.75 -2.75
N ASN A 57 -1.72 -18.42 -2.52
CA ASN A 57 -0.39 -17.90 -2.81
C ASN A 57 -0.04 -16.59 -2.08
N GLY A 58 -0.65 -16.36 -0.92
CA GLY A 58 -0.44 -15.19 -0.09
C GLY A 58 -0.70 -15.49 1.38
N TRP A 59 -0.78 -14.45 2.18
CA TRP A 59 -1.01 -14.54 3.62
C TRP A 59 -1.72 -13.28 4.12
N THR A 60 -2.34 -13.38 5.30
CA THR A 60 -2.99 -12.24 5.96
C THR A 60 -1.99 -11.47 6.79
N LEU A 61 -1.97 -10.14 6.66
CA LEU A 61 -1.08 -9.26 7.40
C LEU A 61 -1.35 -9.38 8.91
N PRO A 62 -0.37 -9.75 9.73
CA PRO A 62 -0.55 -9.82 11.17
C PRO A 62 -0.74 -8.41 11.76
N TRP A 63 -1.46 -8.36 12.88
CA TRP A 63 -1.69 -7.13 13.62
C TRP A 63 -1.54 -7.38 15.13
N ARG A 64 -1.35 -6.32 15.88
CA ARG A 64 -1.40 -6.36 17.34
C ARG A 64 -2.46 -5.40 17.87
N MET A 65 -3.04 -5.75 19.00
CA MET A 65 -3.93 -4.80 19.69
C MET A 65 -3.09 -3.90 20.60
N LYS A 66 -3.25 -2.59 20.44
CA LYS A 66 -2.65 -1.59 21.32
C LYS A 66 -3.65 -0.48 21.61
N ASP A 67 -3.98 -0.30 22.87
CA ASP A 67 -4.92 0.75 23.33
C ASP A 67 -6.28 0.74 22.57
N GLY A 68 -6.80 -0.46 22.30
CA GLY A 68 -8.06 -0.62 21.55
C GLY A 68 -7.96 -0.38 20.03
N VAL A 69 -6.74 -0.26 19.51
CA VAL A 69 -6.45 -0.05 18.09
C VAL A 69 -5.74 -1.27 17.52
N LYS A 70 -6.16 -1.77 16.36
CA LYS A 70 -5.44 -2.81 15.60
C LYS A 70 -4.30 -2.14 14.84
N GLU A 71 -3.07 -2.43 15.24
CA GLU A 71 -1.88 -1.91 14.58
C GLU A 71 -1.33 -2.92 13.57
N PHE A 72 -1.12 -2.45 12.34
CA PHE A 72 -0.52 -3.18 11.22
C PHE A 72 0.78 -2.50 10.80
N HIS A 73 1.70 -3.27 10.20
CA HIS A 73 2.89 -2.71 9.57
C HIS A 73 2.99 -3.21 8.13
N LEU A 74 2.81 -2.32 7.18
CA LEU A 74 2.91 -2.55 5.75
C LEU A 74 4.23 -1.94 5.25
N VAL A 75 5.06 -2.75 4.62
CA VAL A 75 6.36 -2.33 4.09
C VAL A 75 6.32 -2.39 2.57
N ALA A 76 6.39 -1.24 1.92
CA ALA A 76 6.54 -1.14 0.47
C ALA A 76 8.00 -1.36 0.10
N GLU A 77 8.29 -2.37 -0.73
CA GLU A 77 9.67 -2.76 -1.03
C GLU A 77 9.79 -3.49 -2.38
N PRO A 78 10.99 -3.52 -3.01
CA PRO A 78 11.26 -4.38 -4.14
C PRO A 78 11.09 -5.86 -3.77
N VAL A 79 10.53 -6.63 -4.71
CA VAL A 79 10.18 -8.04 -4.51
C VAL A 79 10.61 -8.83 -5.75
N VAL A 80 11.20 -10.00 -5.55
CA VAL A 80 11.39 -10.98 -6.62
C VAL A 80 10.38 -12.10 -6.45
N ARG A 81 9.52 -12.30 -7.44
CA ARG A 81 8.48 -13.33 -7.40
C ARG A 81 8.63 -14.29 -8.59
N GLU A 82 8.49 -15.57 -8.31
CA GLU A 82 8.30 -16.58 -9.36
C GLU A 82 6.82 -16.61 -9.75
N ILE A 83 6.52 -16.14 -10.97
CA ILE A 83 5.15 -16.04 -11.49
C ILE A 83 4.71 -17.38 -12.10
N ALA A 84 5.63 -18.06 -12.77
CA ALA A 84 5.45 -19.39 -13.32
C ALA A 84 6.74 -20.20 -13.10
N PRO A 85 6.72 -21.53 -13.17
CA PRO A 85 7.92 -22.34 -12.97
C PRO A 85 9.10 -21.87 -13.83
N GLY A 86 10.18 -21.46 -13.17
CA GLY A 86 11.39 -20.92 -13.82
C GLY A 86 11.29 -19.45 -14.25
N MET A 87 10.13 -18.80 -14.18
CA MET A 87 9.93 -17.40 -14.56
C MET A 87 9.87 -16.51 -13.32
N LYS A 88 10.97 -15.86 -13.01
CA LYS A 88 11.04 -14.86 -11.94
C LYS A 88 10.84 -13.47 -12.50
N ALA A 89 10.13 -12.61 -11.75
CA ALA A 89 9.93 -11.21 -12.07
C ALA A 89 10.43 -10.31 -10.95
N ASN A 90 11.06 -9.20 -11.33
CA ASN A 90 11.47 -8.13 -10.45
C ASN A 90 10.30 -7.16 -10.30
N LEU A 91 9.59 -7.24 -9.20
CA LEU A 91 8.38 -6.47 -8.89
C LEU A 91 8.64 -5.49 -7.76
N TRP A 92 7.65 -4.66 -7.50
CA TRP A 92 7.46 -3.97 -6.23
C TRP A 92 6.23 -4.53 -5.55
N GLY A 93 6.25 -4.55 -4.23
CA GLY A 93 5.14 -5.13 -3.48
C GLY A 93 5.14 -4.68 -2.03
N TYR A 94 4.45 -5.45 -1.21
CA TYR A 94 4.34 -5.18 0.21
C TYR A 94 4.72 -6.41 1.02
N ASN A 95 5.56 -6.22 2.06
CA ASN A 95 5.98 -7.28 2.98
C ASN A 95 6.52 -8.51 2.26
N GLY A 96 7.40 -8.32 1.29
CA GLY A 96 8.10 -9.36 0.55
C GLY A 96 7.27 -10.08 -0.52
N GLN A 97 6.07 -9.59 -0.85
CA GLN A 97 5.23 -10.23 -1.87
C GLN A 97 4.46 -9.23 -2.75
N SER A 98 4.04 -9.71 -3.91
CA SER A 98 3.10 -9.07 -4.84
C SER A 98 2.15 -10.15 -5.39
N PRO A 99 0.81 -10.00 -5.27
CA PRO A 99 0.12 -8.98 -4.49
C PRO A 99 0.54 -8.96 -3.03
N GLY A 100 0.36 -7.81 -2.36
CA GLY A 100 0.64 -7.64 -0.95
C GLY A 100 -0.27 -8.48 -0.04
N PRO A 101 0.05 -8.59 1.26
CA PRO A 101 -0.73 -9.38 2.20
C PRO A 101 -2.17 -8.86 2.33
N THR A 102 -3.11 -9.79 2.52
CA THR A 102 -4.51 -9.44 2.80
C THR A 102 -4.62 -8.78 4.18
N ILE A 103 -5.28 -7.63 4.25
CA ILE A 103 -5.62 -6.98 5.52
C ILE A 103 -7.06 -7.34 5.85
N GLU A 104 -7.27 -7.99 7.01
CA GLU A 104 -8.59 -8.38 7.49
C GLU A 104 -8.95 -7.64 8.78
N VAL A 105 -10.12 -7.02 8.78
CA VAL A 105 -10.67 -6.28 9.92
C VAL A 105 -12.15 -6.57 10.08
N VAL A 106 -12.73 -6.19 11.21
CA VAL A 106 -14.17 -6.22 11.44
C VAL A 106 -14.73 -4.79 11.34
N GLU A 107 -15.93 -4.65 10.85
CA GLU A 107 -16.67 -3.39 10.84
C GLU A 107 -16.60 -2.71 12.22
N SER A 108 -16.26 -1.44 12.23
CA SER A 108 -16.02 -0.59 13.40
C SER A 108 -14.68 -0.83 14.11
N ASP A 109 -13.80 -1.68 13.62
CA ASP A 109 -12.43 -1.72 14.12
C ASP A 109 -11.75 -0.36 13.90
N ARG A 110 -11.08 0.11 14.93
CA ARG A 110 -10.12 1.19 14.81
C ARG A 110 -8.78 0.60 14.39
N VAL A 111 -8.25 1.07 13.28
CA VAL A 111 -7.00 0.57 12.70
C VAL A 111 -5.94 1.65 12.68
N ARG A 112 -4.69 1.27 12.87
CA ARG A 112 -3.50 2.08 12.68
C ARG A 112 -2.52 1.31 11.83
N ILE A 113 -2.18 1.84 10.67
CA ILE A 113 -1.33 1.17 9.70
C ILE A 113 -0.09 2.01 9.48
N PHE A 114 1.05 1.47 9.91
CA PHE A 114 2.36 2.04 9.64
C PHE A 114 2.79 1.59 8.25
N VAL A 115 2.90 2.53 7.31
CA VAL A 115 3.40 2.25 5.96
C VAL A 115 4.82 2.76 5.84
N THR A 116 5.77 1.83 5.77
CA THR A 116 7.20 2.15 5.61
C THR A 116 7.60 1.97 4.15
N ASN A 117 8.18 3.02 3.57
CA ASN A 117 8.66 3.00 2.20
C ASN A 117 10.13 2.57 2.13
N LYS A 118 10.41 1.42 1.54
CA LYS A 118 11.76 0.93 1.19
C LYS A 118 11.99 0.87 -0.33
N LEU A 119 11.09 1.48 -1.12
CA LEU A 119 11.28 1.63 -2.54
C LEU A 119 12.35 2.69 -2.84
N PRO A 120 12.91 2.69 -4.07
CA PRO A 120 13.82 3.74 -4.52
C PRO A 120 13.11 5.07 -4.78
N GLU A 121 11.78 5.08 -4.84
CA GLU A 121 10.93 6.23 -5.14
C GLU A 121 9.93 6.49 -4.02
N HIS A 122 9.34 7.68 -4.02
CA HIS A 122 8.25 8.01 -3.11
C HIS A 122 6.98 7.20 -3.42
N THR A 123 6.15 7.00 -2.42
CA THR A 123 4.89 6.26 -2.57
C THR A 123 3.80 6.82 -1.65
N SER A 124 2.64 6.21 -1.66
CA SER A 124 1.57 6.34 -0.69
C SER A 124 0.72 5.07 -0.71
N VAL A 125 -0.29 4.98 0.16
CA VAL A 125 -1.29 3.91 0.08
C VAL A 125 -2.68 4.52 0.12
N HIS A 126 -3.44 4.25 -0.93
CA HIS A 126 -4.87 4.53 -1.01
C HIS A 126 -5.66 3.27 -0.59
N TRP A 127 -6.69 3.47 0.22
CA TRP A 127 -7.57 2.44 0.74
C TRP A 127 -8.86 2.43 -0.08
N HIS A 128 -8.77 1.88 -1.26
CA HIS A 128 -9.81 1.96 -2.29
C HIS A 128 -11.16 1.43 -1.79
N GLY A 129 -12.18 2.28 -1.86
CA GLY A 129 -13.55 1.96 -1.44
C GLY A 129 -13.82 2.11 0.06
N GLN A 130 -12.82 2.46 0.89
CA GLN A 130 -13.04 2.71 2.30
C GLN A 130 -13.60 4.11 2.56
N ARG A 131 -14.52 4.22 3.52
CA ARG A 131 -15.06 5.50 4.01
C ARG A 131 -14.21 5.98 5.18
N LEU A 132 -13.29 6.88 4.92
CA LEU A 132 -12.28 7.31 5.88
C LEU A 132 -12.13 8.85 5.86
N PRO A 133 -11.42 9.44 6.85
CA PRO A 133 -11.11 10.87 6.83
C PRO A 133 -10.23 11.24 5.63
N ASN A 134 -10.48 12.40 5.02
CA ASN A 134 -9.77 12.86 3.84
C ASN A 134 -8.24 12.77 3.96
N GLY A 135 -7.67 13.18 5.11
CA GLY A 135 -6.22 13.11 5.35
C GLY A 135 -5.63 11.69 5.44
N MET A 136 -6.47 10.64 5.36
CA MET A 136 -6.09 9.22 5.38
C MET A 136 -6.33 8.53 4.03
N ASP A 137 -6.73 9.28 3.01
CA ASP A 137 -7.13 8.74 1.71
C ASP A 137 -5.94 8.32 0.82
N GLY A 138 -4.75 8.80 1.09
CA GLY A 138 -3.53 8.35 0.45
C GLY A 138 -3.17 9.03 -0.87
N VAL A 139 -3.88 10.08 -1.27
CA VAL A 139 -3.63 10.78 -2.55
C VAL A 139 -2.53 11.82 -2.36
N VAL A 140 -1.37 11.55 -2.96
CA VAL A 140 -0.19 12.44 -2.85
C VAL A 140 -0.50 13.82 -3.45
N GLY A 141 -0.13 14.86 -2.71
CA GLY A 141 -0.31 16.26 -3.10
C GLY A 141 -1.74 16.78 -2.94
N VAL A 142 -2.71 15.93 -2.61
CA VAL A 142 -4.11 16.30 -2.38
C VAL A 142 -4.52 16.07 -0.94
N THR A 143 -4.35 14.84 -0.44
CA THR A 143 -4.79 14.46 0.91
C THR A 143 -3.64 14.26 1.88
N GLN A 144 -2.43 14.02 1.36
CA GLN A 144 -1.22 13.83 2.16
C GLN A 144 0.06 14.18 1.37
N PRO A 145 1.20 14.42 2.05
CA PRO A 145 2.50 14.39 1.41
C PRO A 145 2.90 12.97 1.01
N ALA A 146 3.82 12.86 0.07
CA ALA A 146 4.40 11.58 -0.32
C ALA A 146 5.16 10.92 0.86
N ILE A 147 5.20 9.59 0.85
CA ILE A 147 6.07 8.81 1.75
C ILE A 147 7.41 8.64 1.03
N GLU A 148 8.38 9.45 1.39
CA GLU A 148 9.72 9.41 0.80
C GLU A 148 10.45 8.09 1.14
N PRO A 149 11.45 7.68 0.33
CA PRO A 149 12.28 6.52 0.63
C PRO A 149 12.85 6.54 2.07
N GLY A 150 12.71 5.43 2.78
CA GLY A 150 13.13 5.28 4.18
C GLY A 150 12.20 5.93 5.20
N LYS A 151 11.07 6.51 4.79
CA LYS A 151 10.10 7.15 5.70
C LYS A 151 8.90 6.25 5.96
N THR A 152 8.19 6.58 7.04
CA THR A 152 6.95 5.90 7.44
C THR A 152 5.83 6.94 7.58
N PHE A 153 4.68 6.64 7.00
CA PHE A 153 3.44 7.37 7.24
C PHE A 153 2.48 6.50 8.07
N VAL A 154 1.66 7.14 8.89
CA VAL A 154 0.72 6.43 9.75
C VAL A 154 -0.70 6.77 9.34
N TYR A 155 -1.44 5.77 8.87
CA TYR A 155 -2.86 5.87 8.60
C TYR A 155 -3.64 5.39 9.81
N GLU A 156 -4.59 6.20 10.29
CA GLU A 156 -5.45 5.81 11.41
C GLU A 156 -6.90 6.18 11.10
N PHE A 157 -7.78 5.18 11.08
CA PHE A 157 -9.20 5.36 10.80
C PHE A 157 -10.04 4.21 11.36
N ILE A 158 -11.36 4.34 11.22
CA ILE A 158 -12.31 3.29 11.58
C ILE A 158 -12.79 2.61 10.29
N ALA A 159 -12.71 1.29 10.23
CA ALA A 159 -13.28 0.48 9.15
C ALA A 159 -14.82 0.53 9.22
N LYS A 160 -15.46 1.31 8.33
CA LYS A 160 -16.90 1.63 8.45
C LYS A 160 -17.82 0.77 7.62
N ASN A 161 -17.32 0.20 6.55
CA ASN A 161 -18.14 -0.53 5.58
C ASN A 161 -17.62 -1.95 5.39
N PRO A 162 -18.48 -2.96 5.61
CA PRO A 162 -18.11 -4.33 5.28
C PRO A 162 -18.01 -4.53 3.77
N GLY A 163 -17.17 -5.46 3.36
CA GLY A 163 -16.93 -5.80 1.96
C GLY A 163 -15.49 -6.17 1.65
N THR A 164 -15.25 -6.48 0.38
CA THR A 164 -13.92 -6.77 -0.15
C THR A 164 -13.47 -5.60 -1.01
N PHE A 165 -12.31 -5.07 -0.68
CA PHE A 165 -11.72 -3.88 -1.26
C PHE A 165 -10.27 -4.16 -1.61
N MET A 166 -9.57 -3.16 -2.14
CA MET A 166 -8.14 -3.23 -2.38
C MET A 166 -7.41 -2.05 -1.73
N TYR A 167 -6.12 -2.20 -1.53
CA TYR A 167 -5.21 -1.09 -1.27
C TYR A 167 -4.12 -1.07 -2.35
N HIS A 168 -3.71 0.13 -2.73
CA HIS A 168 -2.71 0.35 -3.77
C HIS A 168 -2.05 1.73 -3.60
N PRO A 169 -0.90 1.99 -4.25
CA PRO A 169 -0.31 3.32 -4.23
C PRO A 169 -1.16 4.33 -4.97
N HIS A 170 -1.09 5.60 -4.55
CA HIS A 170 -1.68 6.75 -5.24
C HIS A 170 -0.64 7.89 -5.34
N ALA A 171 0.61 7.52 -5.63
CA ALA A 171 1.70 8.40 -6.00
C ALA A 171 1.87 8.33 -7.54
N ASP A 172 2.77 7.59 -8.08
CA ASP A 172 2.78 7.23 -9.49
C ASP A 172 1.96 5.94 -9.68
N GLU A 173 0.64 6.08 -9.61
CA GLU A 173 -0.29 4.96 -9.50
C GLU A 173 -0.12 3.95 -10.63
N MET A 174 -0.08 4.43 -11.87
CA MET A 174 0.01 3.55 -13.04
C MET A 174 1.30 2.76 -13.07
N ALA A 175 2.43 3.39 -12.79
CA ALA A 175 3.72 2.75 -12.75
C ALA A 175 3.83 1.78 -11.58
N GLN A 176 3.46 2.23 -10.38
CA GLN A 176 3.61 1.41 -9.16
C GLN A 176 2.64 0.22 -9.14
N MET A 177 1.42 0.37 -9.66
CA MET A 177 0.51 -0.77 -9.83
C MET A 177 1.00 -1.75 -10.91
N ALA A 178 1.52 -1.26 -12.04
CA ALA A 178 2.12 -2.11 -13.06
C ALA A 178 3.32 -2.90 -12.52
N MET A 179 4.07 -2.34 -11.58
CA MET A 179 5.14 -3.01 -10.85
C MET A 179 4.65 -4.06 -9.87
N GLY A 180 3.33 -4.12 -9.56
CA GLY A 180 2.73 -5.15 -8.72
C GLY A 180 2.28 -4.69 -7.33
N MET A 181 2.24 -3.38 -7.07
CA MET A 181 1.88 -2.83 -5.76
C MET A 181 0.36 -2.76 -5.58
N MET A 182 -0.22 -3.82 -5.07
CA MET A 182 -1.64 -3.92 -4.74
C MET A 182 -1.87 -5.03 -3.72
N GLY A 183 -2.98 -4.97 -2.98
CA GLY A 183 -3.37 -6.03 -2.05
C GLY A 183 -4.85 -5.94 -1.67
N PHE A 184 -5.35 -6.97 -0.99
CA PHE A 184 -6.72 -7.00 -0.52
C PHE A 184 -6.89 -6.31 0.82
N TRP A 185 -8.04 -5.63 0.95
CA TRP A 185 -8.63 -5.21 2.21
C TRP A 185 -9.99 -5.86 2.36
N VAL A 186 -10.19 -6.62 3.43
CA VAL A 186 -11.47 -7.26 3.74
C VAL A 186 -11.99 -6.72 5.07
N THR A 187 -13.19 -6.17 5.06
CA THR A 187 -13.92 -5.78 6.26
C THR A 187 -15.05 -6.75 6.48
N HIS A 188 -14.94 -7.60 7.49
CA HIS A 188 -16.02 -8.49 7.88
C HIS A 188 -17.14 -7.71 8.55
N PRO A 189 -18.43 -8.05 8.31
CA PRO A 189 -19.53 -7.43 9.01
C PRO A 189 -19.46 -7.72 10.51
N ARG A 190 -19.93 -6.77 11.32
CA ARG A 190 -19.98 -6.95 12.79
C ARG A 190 -20.89 -8.10 13.19
N ASP A 191 -21.99 -8.31 12.47
CA ASP A 191 -22.81 -9.49 12.62
C ASP A 191 -22.36 -10.59 11.66
N PRO A 192 -21.72 -11.67 12.17
CA PRO A 192 -21.22 -12.73 11.32
C PRO A 192 -22.34 -13.50 10.59
N ALA A 193 -23.59 -13.42 11.04
CA ALA A 193 -24.71 -14.05 10.36
C ALA A 193 -25.02 -13.43 8.99
N LEU A 194 -24.57 -12.19 8.76
CA LEU A 194 -24.73 -11.52 7.46
C LEU A 194 -23.78 -12.07 6.39
N HIS A 195 -22.79 -12.84 6.79
CA HIS A 195 -21.81 -13.42 5.87
C HIS A 195 -21.41 -14.84 6.32
N ALA A 196 -22.41 -15.66 6.61
CA ALA A 196 -22.19 -17.04 7.02
C ALA A 196 -21.92 -17.90 5.79
N VAL A 197 -20.66 -18.33 5.62
CA VAL A 197 -20.20 -19.22 4.56
C VAL A 197 -19.27 -20.30 5.13
N ASP A 198 -19.19 -21.45 4.48
CA ASP A 198 -18.29 -22.51 4.90
C ASP A 198 -16.81 -22.16 4.63
N ARG A 199 -16.57 -21.46 3.53
CA ARG A 199 -15.24 -20.97 3.14
C ARG A 199 -15.37 -19.68 2.35
N ASP A 200 -14.40 -18.79 2.55
CA ASP A 200 -14.28 -17.53 1.82
C ASP A 200 -12.90 -17.45 1.16
N PHE A 201 -12.88 -17.20 -0.15
CA PHE A 201 -11.65 -17.13 -0.93
C PHE A 201 -11.53 -15.76 -1.59
N VAL A 202 -10.33 -15.18 -1.57
CA VAL A 202 -10.02 -13.99 -2.34
C VAL A 202 -9.04 -14.29 -3.46
N PHE A 203 -9.33 -13.79 -4.66
CA PHE A 203 -8.51 -13.90 -5.84
C PHE A 203 -8.24 -12.50 -6.40
N LEU A 204 -6.98 -12.06 -6.37
CA LEU A 204 -6.56 -10.86 -7.05
C LEU A 204 -6.00 -11.25 -8.41
N LEU A 205 -6.73 -10.89 -9.46
CA LEU A 205 -6.32 -11.15 -10.83
C LEU A 205 -5.52 -9.95 -11.35
N SER A 206 -4.33 -10.23 -11.86
CA SER A 206 -3.47 -9.21 -12.46
C SER A 206 -2.73 -9.79 -13.66
N ALA A 207 -2.41 -8.93 -14.63
CA ALA A 207 -1.58 -9.27 -15.77
C ALA A 207 -0.28 -8.46 -15.69
N TYR A 208 0.83 -9.09 -16.07
CA TYR A 208 2.14 -8.46 -16.14
C TYR A 208 2.71 -8.63 -17.54
N ASP A 209 3.10 -7.53 -18.17
CA ASP A 209 3.94 -7.56 -19.35
C ASP A 209 5.41 -7.53 -18.90
N ILE A 210 6.02 -8.70 -18.79
CA ILE A 210 7.40 -8.84 -18.28
C ILE A 210 8.40 -8.73 -19.42
N ASP A 211 9.32 -7.79 -19.32
CA ASP A 211 10.45 -7.68 -20.24
C ASP A 211 11.40 -8.88 -20.06
N PRO A 212 11.65 -9.67 -21.13
CA PRO A 212 12.44 -10.89 -21.01
C PRO A 212 13.93 -10.65 -20.74
N GLY A 213 14.43 -9.43 -20.93
CA GLY A 213 15.82 -9.07 -20.68
C GLY A 213 16.07 -8.65 -19.23
N SER A 214 15.20 -7.82 -18.67
CA SER A 214 15.30 -7.30 -17.31
C SER A 214 14.49 -8.07 -16.28
N TYR A 215 13.54 -8.90 -16.72
CA TYR A 215 12.53 -9.55 -15.88
C TYR A 215 11.70 -8.58 -15.05
N THR A 216 11.55 -7.36 -15.52
CA THR A 216 10.79 -6.29 -14.89
C THR A 216 9.54 -6.00 -15.70
N PRO A 217 8.40 -5.69 -15.07
CA PRO A 217 7.20 -5.27 -15.80
C PRO A 217 7.48 -4.04 -16.66
N ARG A 218 6.99 -4.05 -17.89
CA ARG A 218 6.90 -2.84 -18.70
C ARG A 218 5.74 -2.02 -18.18
N ILE A 219 5.99 -0.74 -17.97
CA ILE A 219 4.96 0.21 -17.57
C ILE A 219 4.28 0.69 -18.86
N ASN A 220 3.25 -0.06 -19.23
CA ASN A 220 2.45 0.26 -20.41
C ASN A 220 1.27 1.14 -20.01
N THR A 221 0.73 1.88 -20.96
CA THR A 221 -0.50 2.64 -20.72
C THR A 221 -1.69 1.72 -20.54
N MET A 222 -2.70 2.13 -19.78
CA MET A 222 -3.88 1.31 -19.46
C MET A 222 -4.61 0.76 -20.70
N THR A 223 -4.38 1.30 -21.86
CA THR A 223 -4.94 0.82 -23.13
C THR A 223 -4.38 -0.52 -23.60
N GLU A 224 -3.25 -0.96 -23.03
CA GLU A 224 -2.60 -2.23 -23.40
C GLU A 224 -3.00 -3.38 -22.47
N PHE A 225 -3.69 -3.10 -21.36
CA PHE A 225 -4.21 -4.13 -20.45
C PHE A 225 -5.55 -4.73 -20.86
N ASN A 226 -6.15 -4.28 -21.93
CA ASN A 226 -7.46 -4.71 -22.40
C ASN A 226 -7.42 -5.72 -23.57
N LEU A 227 -6.33 -6.44 -23.73
CA LEU A 227 -6.20 -7.48 -24.75
C LEU A 227 -6.12 -8.85 -24.15
#